data_ffb6979e1245ca014b84317c063b2978
#
_entry.id   ffb6979e1245ca014b84317c063b2978
#
_cell.length_a   1.000
_cell.length_b   1.000
_cell.length_c   1.000
_cell.angle_alpha   90.00
_cell.angle_beta   90.00
_cell.angle_gamma   90.00
#
_symmetry.space_group_name_H-M   'P 1'
#
loop_
_entity.id
_entity.type
_entity.pdbx_description
1 polymer ?
#
loop_
_entity_poly.entity_id
_entity_poly.type
_entity_poly.pdbx_seq_one_letter_code
_entity_poly.pdbx_strand_id
1 'polypeptide(L)'
;MSGALIFDCDGVLSDTERDGHLPAFNATFEHFGLPVHWSQDDYARVLAIGGGKERLAALLTPEFIVEAGLPTDADEQRELVATWHREKTTRYTAMVRAGALPAAGWKLAVASTSAEESVRAVLEHAVGIEFAKRFSVFAGDAVSLKKPAPDIYLLALHELDVKPDDAVAVEDSANGLRAALAAGITTIVTESSYTADEDFTGAALVVDTLGHRTEHPASVVSNPFAANINGEVSFDDVLYLRTAINSNAS
;
A
#
# COMPACT_ATOMS: atom_id res chain seq x y z
N MET A 1 25.11 11.98 -0.67
CA MET A 1 24.98 10.51 -0.56
C MET A 1 23.72 10.12 -1.31
N SER A 2 23.81 9.17 -2.23
CA SER A 2 22.65 8.66 -2.96
C SER A 2 22.03 7.50 -2.17
N GLY A 3 20.72 7.45 -2.08
CA GLY A 3 19.96 6.38 -1.43
C GLY A 3 18.69 6.09 -2.18
N ALA A 4 17.80 5.26 -1.63
CA ALA A 4 16.48 5.00 -2.16
C ALA A 4 15.38 5.24 -1.12
N LEU A 5 14.28 5.82 -1.56
CA LEU A 5 13.03 5.91 -0.80
C LEU A 5 11.99 5.05 -1.52
N ILE A 6 11.53 4.01 -0.84
CA ILE A 6 10.66 2.98 -1.38
C ILE A 6 9.34 3.03 -0.63
N PHE A 7 8.27 3.37 -1.31
CA PHE A 7 6.92 3.46 -0.75
C PHE A 7 6.14 2.16 -0.99
N ASP A 8 5.35 1.72 -0.02
CA ASP A 8 4.17 0.93 -0.37
C ASP A 8 3.15 1.83 -1.09
N CYS A 9 2.11 1.23 -1.64
CA CYS A 9 1.11 1.95 -2.41
C CYS A 9 -0.14 2.23 -1.58
N ASP A 10 -0.80 1.16 -1.17
CA ASP A 10 -2.11 1.20 -0.53
C ASP A 10 -1.94 1.54 0.96
N GLY A 11 -2.59 2.61 1.44
CA GLY A 11 -2.42 3.10 2.81
C GLY A 11 -1.25 4.07 3.02
N VAL A 12 -0.27 4.12 2.12
CA VAL A 12 0.90 5.02 2.19
C VAL A 12 0.74 6.23 1.28
N LEU A 13 0.53 6.01 -0.03
CA LEU A 13 0.36 7.08 -1.00
C LEU A 13 -1.07 7.67 -0.98
N SER A 14 -2.04 6.90 -0.50
CA SER A 14 -3.44 7.30 -0.33
C SER A 14 -4.13 6.29 0.61
N ASP A 15 -5.13 6.70 1.42
CA ASP A 15 -6.02 5.77 2.14
C ASP A 15 -6.96 5.08 1.14
N THR A 16 -6.35 4.27 0.30
CA THR A 16 -6.96 3.65 -0.86
C THR A 16 -7.97 2.58 -0.49
N GLU A 17 -7.86 1.98 0.69
CA GLU A 17 -8.79 0.95 1.14
C GLU A 17 -10.16 1.56 1.48
N ARG A 18 -10.20 2.64 2.27
CA ARG A 18 -11.44 3.33 2.67
C ARG A 18 -12.04 4.18 1.54
N ASP A 19 -11.22 5.04 0.93
CA ASP A 19 -11.69 6.11 0.05
C ASP A 19 -11.62 5.72 -1.44
N GLY A 20 -10.98 4.60 -1.75
CA GLY A 20 -10.80 4.09 -3.12
C GLY A 20 -11.34 2.67 -3.32
N HIS A 21 -10.77 1.68 -2.64
CA HIS A 21 -11.13 0.29 -2.90
C HIS A 21 -12.55 -0.06 -2.44
N LEU A 22 -12.95 0.30 -1.24
CA LEU A 22 -14.30 0.05 -0.73
C LEU A 22 -15.39 0.70 -1.62
N PRO A 23 -15.33 2.00 -1.99
CA PRO A 23 -16.27 2.57 -2.93
C PRO A 23 -16.27 1.89 -4.31
N ALA A 24 -15.09 1.48 -4.81
CA ALA A 24 -14.99 0.80 -6.09
C ALA A 24 -15.61 -0.60 -6.08
N PHE A 25 -15.51 -1.35 -4.96
CA PHE A 25 -16.21 -2.61 -4.78
C PHE A 25 -17.72 -2.39 -4.76
N ASN A 26 -18.23 -1.46 -3.95
CA ASN A 26 -19.67 -1.18 -3.85
C ASN A 26 -20.27 -0.70 -5.19
N ALA A 27 -19.57 0.18 -5.91
CA ALA A 27 -19.98 0.60 -7.23
C ALA A 27 -19.95 -0.54 -8.27
N THR A 28 -19.08 -1.54 -8.08
CA THR A 28 -19.06 -2.76 -8.90
C THR A 28 -20.26 -3.64 -8.58
N PHE A 29 -20.57 -3.83 -7.30
CA PHE A 29 -21.76 -4.60 -6.87
C PHE A 29 -23.03 -3.99 -7.42
N GLU A 30 -23.21 -2.68 -7.32
CA GLU A 30 -24.34 -1.95 -7.89
C GLU A 30 -24.42 -2.11 -9.42
N HIS A 31 -23.28 -1.99 -10.11
CA HIS A 31 -23.21 -2.13 -11.57
C HIS A 31 -23.69 -3.50 -12.07
N PHE A 32 -23.33 -4.57 -11.35
CA PHE A 32 -23.74 -5.93 -11.70
C PHE A 32 -25.04 -6.36 -11.01
N GLY A 33 -25.71 -5.48 -10.26
CA GLY A 33 -26.96 -5.77 -9.56
C GLY A 33 -26.81 -6.83 -8.46
N LEU A 34 -25.65 -6.91 -7.83
CA LEU A 34 -25.39 -7.89 -6.77
C LEU A 34 -26.06 -7.45 -5.46
N PRO A 35 -26.69 -8.38 -4.70
CA PRO A 35 -27.38 -8.06 -3.46
C PRO A 35 -26.41 -7.92 -2.29
N VAL A 36 -25.37 -7.13 -2.45
CA VAL A 36 -24.34 -6.88 -1.44
C VAL A 36 -23.86 -5.43 -1.48
N HIS A 37 -23.63 -4.88 -0.30
CA HIS A 37 -22.98 -3.59 -0.09
C HIS A 37 -22.15 -3.70 1.17
N TRP A 38 -20.83 -3.47 1.06
CA TRP A 38 -19.93 -3.50 2.22
C TRP A 38 -19.93 -2.15 2.93
N SER A 39 -20.24 -2.17 4.23
CA SER A 39 -19.88 -1.08 5.15
C SER A 39 -18.36 -1.08 5.39
N GLN A 40 -17.86 -0.08 6.12
CA GLN A 40 -16.45 -0.06 6.55
C GLN A 40 -16.11 -1.27 7.43
N ASP A 41 -17.03 -1.66 8.34
CA ASP A 41 -16.85 -2.82 9.21
C ASP A 41 -16.88 -4.16 8.44
N ASP A 42 -17.72 -4.27 7.41
CA ASP A 42 -17.75 -5.46 6.54
C ASP A 42 -16.46 -5.54 5.74
N TYR A 43 -16.00 -4.40 5.21
CA TYR A 43 -14.78 -4.33 4.44
C TYR A 43 -13.54 -4.65 5.29
N ALA A 44 -13.46 -4.14 6.52
CA ALA A 44 -12.39 -4.46 7.46
C ALA A 44 -12.26 -5.97 7.70
N ARG A 45 -13.39 -6.72 7.77
CA ARG A 45 -13.37 -8.18 7.91
C ARG A 45 -12.82 -8.89 6.68
N VAL A 46 -13.15 -8.42 5.48
CA VAL A 46 -12.66 -9.05 4.24
C VAL A 46 -11.25 -8.62 3.87
N LEU A 47 -10.68 -7.58 4.50
CA LEU A 47 -9.27 -7.20 4.37
C LEU A 47 -8.30 -8.30 4.82
N ALA A 48 -8.72 -9.18 5.75
CA ALA A 48 -7.96 -10.37 6.11
C ALA A 48 -7.70 -11.32 4.92
N ILE A 49 -8.50 -11.21 3.84
CA ILE A 49 -8.31 -11.95 2.60
C ILE A 49 -7.39 -11.13 1.69
N GLY A 50 -6.18 -11.61 1.44
CA GLY A 50 -5.21 -10.95 0.56
C GLY A 50 -5.65 -10.96 -0.89
N GLY A 51 -5.78 -9.77 -1.51
CA GLY A 51 -6.09 -9.61 -2.92
C GLY A 51 -7.57 -9.36 -3.25
N GLY A 52 -7.80 -8.44 -4.19
CA GLY A 52 -9.16 -8.02 -4.57
C GLY A 52 -9.97 -9.09 -5.30
N LYS A 53 -9.31 -10.01 -6.03
CA LYS A 53 -9.98 -11.16 -6.68
C LYS A 53 -10.44 -12.17 -5.64
N GLU A 54 -9.61 -12.44 -4.65
CA GLU A 54 -9.84 -13.37 -3.56
C GLU A 54 -10.99 -12.88 -2.67
N ARG A 55 -11.06 -11.57 -2.40
CA ARG A 55 -12.20 -10.94 -1.70
C ARG A 55 -13.50 -11.08 -2.47
N LEU A 56 -13.49 -10.89 -3.79
CA LEU A 56 -14.67 -11.12 -4.65
C LEU A 56 -15.05 -12.59 -4.71
N ALA A 57 -14.08 -13.51 -4.80
CA ALA A 57 -14.34 -14.94 -4.80
C ALA A 57 -14.96 -15.42 -3.48
N ALA A 58 -14.60 -14.81 -2.35
CA ALA A 58 -15.17 -15.13 -1.05
C ALA A 58 -16.67 -14.78 -0.92
N LEU A 59 -17.21 -13.95 -1.81
CA LEU A 59 -18.66 -13.71 -1.89
C LEU A 59 -19.45 -14.93 -2.43
N LEU A 60 -18.81 -15.81 -3.18
CA LEU A 60 -19.47 -16.91 -3.88
C LEU A 60 -19.82 -18.06 -2.91
N THR A 61 -20.54 -17.76 -1.82
CA THR A 61 -21.16 -18.79 -0.96
C THR A 61 -22.36 -19.40 -1.65
N PRO A 62 -22.75 -20.64 -1.31
CA PRO A 62 -23.94 -21.28 -1.89
C PRO A 62 -25.21 -20.41 -1.78
N GLU A 63 -25.38 -19.72 -0.66
CA GLU A 63 -26.50 -18.83 -0.37
C GLU A 63 -26.49 -17.61 -1.30
N PHE A 64 -25.34 -16.96 -1.43
CA PHE A 64 -25.17 -15.77 -2.27
C PHE A 64 -25.34 -16.11 -3.77
N ILE A 65 -24.83 -17.25 -4.21
CA ILE A 65 -25.01 -17.74 -5.59
C ILE A 65 -26.50 -17.86 -5.93
N VAL A 66 -27.28 -18.45 -5.03
CA VAL A 66 -28.72 -18.60 -5.21
C VAL A 66 -29.43 -17.24 -5.18
N GLU A 67 -29.11 -16.39 -4.21
CA GLU A 67 -29.75 -15.08 -4.03
C GLU A 67 -29.47 -14.14 -5.22
N ALA A 68 -28.22 -14.13 -5.70
CA ALA A 68 -27.81 -13.30 -6.82
C ALA A 68 -28.07 -13.92 -8.21
N GLY A 69 -28.60 -15.16 -8.26
CA GLY A 69 -28.88 -15.85 -9.52
C GLY A 69 -27.63 -16.14 -10.36
N LEU A 70 -26.51 -16.47 -9.69
CA LEU A 70 -25.21 -16.65 -10.32
C LEU A 70 -24.99 -18.10 -10.78
N PRO A 71 -24.07 -18.34 -11.74
CA PRO A 71 -23.75 -19.68 -12.19
C PRO A 71 -23.14 -20.52 -11.06
N THR A 72 -23.39 -21.84 -11.11
CA THR A 72 -22.84 -22.82 -10.17
C THR A 72 -21.57 -23.50 -10.69
N ASP A 73 -21.27 -23.33 -11.97
CA ASP A 73 -20.07 -23.87 -12.61
C ASP A 73 -18.81 -23.10 -12.17
N ALA A 74 -17.78 -23.83 -11.80
CA ALA A 74 -16.55 -23.23 -11.24
C ALA A 74 -15.75 -22.41 -12.26
N ASP A 75 -15.82 -22.74 -13.56
CA ASP A 75 -15.11 -21.99 -14.62
C ASP A 75 -15.85 -20.68 -14.90
N GLU A 76 -17.17 -20.73 -14.97
CA GLU A 76 -18.03 -19.55 -15.11
C GLU A 76 -17.87 -18.61 -13.92
N GLN A 77 -17.79 -19.14 -12.69
CA GLN A 77 -17.54 -18.35 -11.49
C GLN A 77 -16.17 -17.65 -11.53
N ARG A 78 -15.10 -18.33 -11.98
CA ARG A 78 -13.77 -17.72 -12.13
C ARG A 78 -13.77 -16.58 -13.15
N GLU A 79 -14.48 -16.75 -14.26
CA GLU A 79 -14.59 -15.71 -15.29
C GLU A 79 -15.43 -14.52 -14.78
N LEU A 80 -16.48 -14.80 -14.03
CA LEU A 80 -17.31 -13.78 -13.38
C LEU A 80 -16.50 -12.93 -12.39
N VAL A 81 -15.76 -13.57 -11.49
CA VAL A 81 -14.86 -12.89 -10.54
C VAL A 81 -13.81 -12.05 -11.27
N ALA A 82 -13.22 -12.59 -12.35
CA ALA A 82 -12.26 -11.83 -13.16
C ALA A 82 -12.91 -10.61 -13.82
N THR A 83 -14.16 -10.71 -14.23
CA THR A 83 -14.93 -9.59 -14.81
C THR A 83 -15.24 -8.52 -13.76
N TRP A 84 -15.71 -8.90 -12.58
CA TRP A 84 -15.94 -7.99 -11.46
C TRP A 84 -14.67 -7.29 -11.02
N HIS A 85 -13.56 -8.02 -10.96
CA HIS A 85 -12.27 -7.44 -10.58
C HIS A 85 -11.76 -6.43 -11.62
N ARG A 86 -11.94 -6.67 -12.92
CA ARG A 86 -11.61 -5.69 -13.97
C ARG A 86 -12.43 -4.43 -13.84
N GLU A 87 -13.75 -4.56 -13.62
CA GLU A 87 -14.64 -3.41 -13.44
C GLU A 87 -14.27 -2.61 -12.18
N LYS A 88 -14.05 -3.28 -11.04
CA LYS A 88 -13.59 -2.66 -9.80
C LYS A 88 -12.28 -1.90 -10.01
N THR A 89 -11.31 -2.49 -10.69
CA THR A 89 -10.01 -1.86 -10.97
C THR A 89 -10.18 -0.63 -11.85
N THR A 90 -11.04 -0.69 -12.87
CA THR A 90 -11.35 0.46 -13.73
C THR A 90 -11.98 1.61 -12.93
N ARG A 91 -12.91 1.32 -12.03
CA ARG A 91 -13.54 2.33 -11.15
C ARG A 91 -12.56 2.91 -10.15
N TYR A 92 -11.76 2.06 -9.51
CA TYR A 92 -10.72 2.49 -8.60
C TYR A 92 -9.71 3.43 -9.27
N THR A 93 -9.18 3.05 -10.43
CA THR A 93 -8.21 3.90 -11.17
C THR A 93 -8.80 5.23 -11.63
N ALA A 94 -10.11 5.29 -11.91
CA ALA A 94 -10.78 6.54 -12.23
C ALA A 94 -10.93 7.49 -11.02
N MET A 95 -11.06 6.94 -9.81
CA MET A 95 -11.20 7.72 -8.57
C MET A 95 -9.86 8.32 -8.10
N VAL A 96 -8.73 7.73 -8.47
CA VAL A 96 -7.39 7.96 -7.90
C VAL A 96 -6.60 9.12 -8.55
N ARG A 97 -7.07 9.91 -9.52
CA ARG A 97 -6.26 10.85 -10.32
C ARG A 97 -6.24 12.33 -9.91
N ALA A 98 -5.67 12.77 -8.75
CA ALA A 98 -5.31 14.20 -8.44
C ALA A 98 -4.46 14.45 -7.17
N GLY A 99 -3.12 14.76 -7.21
CA GLY A 99 -2.27 15.27 -6.10
C GLY A 99 -0.73 15.02 -6.15
N ALA A 100 0.19 15.71 -5.44
CA ALA A 100 1.65 15.79 -5.74
C ALA A 100 2.66 15.87 -4.58
N LEU A 101 3.96 15.42 -4.73
CA LEU A 101 5.18 15.86 -3.98
C LEU A 101 6.55 15.46 -4.59
N PRO A 102 7.71 16.18 -4.33
CA PRO A 102 9.02 15.93 -4.93
C PRO A 102 10.23 15.76 -3.96
N ALA A 103 11.31 15.03 -4.36
CA ALA A 103 12.61 14.95 -3.70
C ALA A 103 13.82 14.93 -4.67
N ALA A 104 14.98 15.47 -4.28
CA ALA A 104 16.18 15.66 -5.13
C ALA A 104 17.30 14.66 -4.80
N GLY A 105 17.78 13.91 -5.81
CA GLY A 105 19.01 13.11 -5.74
C GLY A 105 18.88 11.68 -5.22
N TRP A 106 17.72 11.25 -4.72
CA TRP A 106 17.42 9.88 -4.33
C TRP A 106 16.68 9.13 -5.43
N LYS A 107 16.87 7.81 -5.48
CA LYS A 107 16.07 6.90 -6.29
C LYS A 107 14.71 6.70 -5.61
N LEU A 108 13.64 6.84 -6.36
CA LEU A 108 12.28 6.70 -5.86
C LEU A 108 11.67 5.42 -6.41
N ALA A 109 10.96 4.68 -5.57
CA ALA A 109 10.27 3.46 -5.99
C ALA A 109 8.96 3.25 -5.25
N VAL A 110 8.11 2.42 -5.84
CA VAL A 110 6.95 1.82 -5.19
C VAL A 110 7.13 0.30 -5.20
N ALA A 111 6.89 -0.34 -4.06
CA ALA A 111 6.94 -1.80 -3.86
C ALA A 111 5.61 -2.30 -3.29
N SER A 112 4.73 -2.85 -4.13
CA SER A 112 3.36 -3.21 -3.77
C SER A 112 2.97 -4.63 -4.22
N THR A 113 2.03 -5.26 -3.50
CA THR A 113 1.39 -6.51 -3.92
C THR A 113 0.22 -6.30 -4.88
N SER A 114 -0.23 -5.07 -5.07
CA SER A 114 -1.31 -4.69 -5.99
C SER A 114 -0.89 -4.79 -7.46
N ALA A 115 -1.85 -4.88 -8.37
CA ALA A 115 -1.57 -4.91 -9.81
C ALA A 115 -0.85 -3.63 -10.26
N GLU A 116 0.17 -3.77 -11.12
CA GLU A 116 1.02 -2.65 -11.58
C GLU A 116 0.21 -1.48 -12.14
N GLU A 117 -0.85 -1.75 -12.92
CA GLU A 117 -1.72 -0.72 -13.47
C GLU A 117 -2.41 0.10 -12.38
N SER A 118 -2.87 -0.56 -11.31
CA SER A 118 -3.47 0.11 -10.14
C SER A 118 -2.44 0.96 -9.41
N VAL A 119 -1.25 0.42 -9.17
CA VAL A 119 -0.14 1.14 -8.52
C VAL A 119 0.25 2.40 -9.31
N ARG A 120 0.37 2.29 -10.63
CA ARG A 120 0.70 3.45 -11.48
C ARG A 120 -0.38 4.51 -11.43
N ALA A 121 -1.66 4.13 -11.43
CA ALA A 121 -2.76 5.09 -11.35
C ALA A 121 -2.79 5.79 -9.97
N VAL A 122 -2.55 5.07 -8.87
CA VAL A 122 -2.41 5.67 -7.52
C VAL A 122 -1.23 6.63 -7.48
N LEU A 123 -0.08 6.21 -7.99
CA LEU A 123 1.13 7.02 -8.01
C LEU A 123 0.95 8.30 -8.84
N GLU A 124 0.41 8.18 -10.06
CA GLU A 124 0.13 9.33 -10.91
C GLU A 124 -0.86 10.31 -10.25
N HIS A 125 -1.78 9.77 -9.45
CA HIS A 125 -2.66 10.57 -8.63
C HIS A 125 -1.92 11.28 -7.51
N ALA A 126 -1.18 10.55 -6.70
CA ALA A 126 -0.53 11.08 -5.51
C ALA A 126 0.51 12.17 -5.84
N VAL A 127 1.28 11.99 -6.91
CA VAL A 127 2.44 12.85 -7.21
C VAL A 127 2.37 13.56 -8.58
N GLY A 128 1.29 13.35 -9.35
CA GLY A 128 1.12 13.87 -10.70
C GLY A 128 1.92 13.10 -11.76
N ILE A 129 1.39 13.08 -13.00
CA ILE A 129 1.89 12.26 -14.10
C ILE A 129 3.40 12.46 -14.38
N GLU A 130 3.85 13.70 -14.41
CA GLU A 130 5.25 14.01 -14.75
C GLU A 130 6.23 13.59 -13.64
N PHE A 131 5.81 13.66 -12.39
CA PHE A 131 6.66 13.25 -11.29
C PHE A 131 6.62 11.73 -11.07
N ALA A 132 5.48 11.07 -11.31
CA ALA A 132 5.34 9.61 -11.26
C ALA A 132 6.33 8.88 -12.18
N LYS A 133 6.72 9.48 -13.31
CA LYS A 133 7.75 8.95 -14.23
C LYS A 133 9.13 8.78 -13.59
N ARG A 134 9.38 9.43 -12.45
CA ARG A 134 10.65 9.32 -11.72
C ARG A 134 10.71 8.13 -10.78
N PHE A 135 9.59 7.44 -10.59
CA PHE A 135 9.50 6.25 -9.75
C PHE A 135 9.71 4.97 -10.55
N SER A 136 10.52 4.08 -10.02
CA SER A 136 10.52 2.67 -10.41
C SER A 136 9.37 1.97 -9.72
N VAL A 137 8.57 1.18 -10.44
CA VAL A 137 7.41 0.48 -9.89
C VAL A 137 7.68 -1.03 -9.90
N PHE A 138 7.63 -1.63 -8.71
CA PHE A 138 7.73 -3.07 -8.49
C PHE A 138 6.40 -3.51 -7.90
N ALA A 139 5.60 -4.24 -8.68
CA ALA A 139 4.20 -4.48 -8.32
C ALA A 139 3.65 -5.79 -8.85
N GLY A 140 2.55 -6.23 -8.32
CA GLY A 140 1.80 -7.39 -8.80
C GLY A 140 2.61 -8.67 -8.75
N ASP A 141 2.77 -9.34 -9.89
CA ASP A 141 3.44 -10.63 -10.03
C ASP A 141 4.93 -10.51 -10.37
N ALA A 142 5.57 -9.36 -10.07
CA ALA A 142 7.01 -9.17 -10.23
C ALA A 142 7.84 -10.16 -9.39
N VAL A 143 7.27 -10.69 -8.30
CA VAL A 143 7.87 -11.70 -7.42
C VAL A 143 6.89 -12.81 -7.11
N SER A 144 7.42 -14.02 -6.83
CA SER A 144 6.59 -15.19 -6.52
C SER A 144 6.03 -15.16 -5.09
N LEU A 145 6.82 -14.67 -4.12
CA LEU A 145 6.41 -14.56 -2.73
C LEU A 145 6.02 -13.11 -2.43
N LYS A 146 4.79 -12.94 -1.95
CA LYS A 146 4.24 -11.64 -1.57
C LYS A 146 4.61 -11.29 -0.12
N LYS A 147 4.49 -10.02 0.27
CA LYS A 147 4.60 -9.59 1.66
C LYS A 147 3.76 -10.52 2.57
N PRO A 148 4.29 -11.00 3.70
CA PRO A 148 5.47 -10.51 4.42
C PRO A 148 6.84 -11.07 3.96
N ALA A 149 6.94 -11.80 2.85
CA ALA A 149 8.24 -12.17 2.28
C ALA A 149 8.97 -10.93 1.73
N PRO A 150 10.32 -10.86 1.85
CA PRO A 150 11.09 -9.66 1.47
C PRO A 150 11.28 -9.47 -0.03
N ASP A 151 10.82 -10.40 -0.86
CA ASP A 151 11.19 -10.57 -2.27
C ASP A 151 11.00 -9.29 -3.08
N ILE A 152 9.88 -8.57 -2.88
CA ILE A 152 9.59 -7.33 -3.63
C ILE A 152 10.58 -6.21 -3.26
N TYR A 153 11.00 -6.13 -1.99
CA TYR A 153 11.99 -5.17 -1.54
C TYR A 153 13.40 -5.54 -2.00
N LEU A 154 13.76 -6.83 -1.95
CA LEU A 154 15.05 -7.32 -2.48
C LEU A 154 15.15 -7.07 -3.98
N LEU A 155 14.07 -7.28 -4.74
CA LEU A 155 14.01 -6.93 -6.16
C LEU A 155 14.22 -5.42 -6.35
N ALA A 156 13.53 -4.58 -5.59
CA ALA A 156 13.65 -3.14 -5.69
C ALA A 156 15.09 -2.68 -5.39
N LEU A 157 15.72 -3.17 -4.33
CA LEU A 157 17.11 -2.85 -3.99
C LEU A 157 18.08 -3.25 -5.11
N HIS A 158 17.91 -4.45 -5.68
CA HIS A 158 18.72 -4.95 -6.78
C HIS A 158 18.60 -4.08 -8.03
N GLU A 159 17.37 -3.83 -8.51
CA GLU A 159 17.11 -3.05 -9.72
C GLU A 159 17.50 -1.57 -9.57
N LEU A 160 17.40 -1.05 -8.35
CA LEU A 160 17.84 0.31 -8.03
C LEU A 160 19.35 0.40 -7.80
N ASP A 161 20.07 -0.71 -7.69
CA ASP A 161 21.49 -0.75 -7.29
C ASP A 161 21.72 0.08 -6.02
N VAL A 162 21.02 -0.28 -4.93
CA VAL A 162 21.10 0.37 -3.61
C VAL A 162 21.23 -0.71 -2.55
N LYS A 163 22.10 -0.46 -1.55
CA LYS A 163 22.23 -1.35 -0.39
C LYS A 163 21.05 -1.14 0.58
N PRO A 164 20.67 -2.17 1.35
CA PRO A 164 19.62 -2.02 2.37
C PRO A 164 19.84 -0.83 3.31
N ASP A 165 21.06 -0.65 3.81
CA ASP A 165 21.45 0.45 4.71
C ASP A 165 21.32 1.85 4.09
N ASP A 166 21.26 1.94 2.77
CA ASP A 166 21.08 3.19 2.01
C ASP A 166 19.63 3.40 1.57
N ALA A 167 18.70 2.51 1.98
CA ALA A 167 17.29 2.59 1.66
C ALA A 167 16.44 2.90 2.89
N VAL A 168 15.30 3.56 2.65
CA VAL A 168 14.21 3.71 3.63
C VAL A 168 12.91 3.29 2.96
N ALA A 169 12.13 2.46 3.65
CA ALA A 169 10.79 2.09 3.23
C ALA A 169 9.74 2.90 4.01
N VAL A 170 8.61 3.19 3.35
CA VAL A 170 7.40 3.71 3.99
C VAL A 170 6.29 2.69 3.77
N GLU A 171 5.70 2.23 4.86
CA GLU A 171 4.71 1.15 4.91
C GLU A 171 3.50 1.56 5.75
N ASP A 172 2.40 0.81 5.66
CA ASP A 172 1.22 1.03 6.50
C ASP A 172 0.83 -0.21 7.32
N SER A 173 1.37 -1.39 7.00
CA SER A 173 0.93 -2.68 7.53
C SER A 173 2.06 -3.47 8.19
N ALA A 174 1.71 -4.32 9.16
CA ALA A 174 2.68 -5.24 9.78
C ALA A 174 3.25 -6.27 8.79
N ASN A 175 2.49 -6.64 7.74
CA ASN A 175 3.00 -7.51 6.67
C ASN A 175 4.08 -6.80 5.86
N GLY A 176 3.85 -5.54 5.51
CA GLY A 176 4.80 -4.73 4.78
C GLY A 176 6.04 -4.40 5.62
N LEU A 177 5.84 -4.00 6.87
CA LEU A 177 6.94 -3.78 7.82
C LEU A 177 7.85 -5.02 7.92
N ARG A 178 7.25 -6.22 8.15
CA ARG A 178 8.03 -7.46 8.22
C ARG A 178 8.82 -7.74 6.96
N ALA A 179 8.23 -7.49 5.79
CA ALA A 179 8.90 -7.66 4.50
C ALA A 179 10.09 -6.70 4.34
N ALA A 180 9.93 -5.43 4.67
CA ALA A 180 10.98 -4.42 4.59
C ALA A 180 12.12 -4.69 5.59
N LEU A 181 11.79 -5.03 6.85
CA LEU A 181 12.77 -5.41 7.86
C LEU A 181 13.54 -6.68 7.48
N ALA A 182 12.88 -7.70 6.91
CA ALA A 182 13.53 -8.91 6.42
C ALA A 182 14.45 -8.64 5.22
N ALA A 183 14.23 -7.56 4.47
CA ALA A 183 15.14 -7.07 3.44
C ALA A 183 16.27 -6.18 3.99
N GLY A 184 16.31 -5.92 5.31
CA GLY A 184 17.29 -5.08 5.98
C GLY A 184 17.09 -3.57 5.82
N ILE A 185 15.88 -3.14 5.47
CA ILE A 185 15.57 -1.74 5.17
C ILE A 185 15.03 -1.02 6.41
N THR A 186 15.56 0.17 6.71
CA THR A 186 14.97 1.09 7.69
C THR A 186 13.54 1.44 7.28
N THR A 187 12.56 1.23 8.17
CA THR A 187 11.15 1.37 7.82
C THR A 187 10.44 2.41 8.70
N ILE A 188 9.77 3.34 8.06
CA ILE A 188 8.79 4.26 8.66
C ILE A 188 7.40 3.66 8.39
N VAL A 189 6.51 3.69 9.38
CA VAL A 189 5.12 3.24 9.23
C VAL A 189 4.18 4.45 9.33
N THR A 190 3.27 4.55 8.37
CA THR A 190 2.08 5.41 8.45
C THR A 190 0.88 4.52 8.73
N GLU A 191 0.43 4.46 9.98
CA GLU A 191 -0.72 3.61 10.32
C GLU A 191 -2.00 4.15 9.67
N SER A 192 -2.72 3.27 8.98
CA SER A 192 -4.02 3.58 8.41
C SER A 192 -5.15 3.28 9.41
N SER A 193 -6.37 3.73 9.11
CA SER A 193 -7.55 3.41 9.95
C SER A 193 -7.83 1.90 10.08
N TYR A 194 -7.22 1.07 9.24
CA TYR A 194 -7.38 -0.39 9.24
C TYR A 194 -6.21 -1.13 9.90
N THR A 195 -5.09 -0.46 10.15
CA THR A 195 -3.86 -1.08 10.64
C THR A 195 -3.41 -0.56 12.01
N ALA A 196 -4.16 0.39 12.60
CA ALA A 196 -3.83 1.02 13.89
C ALA A 196 -3.67 0.02 15.06
N ASP A 197 -4.30 -1.15 14.99
CA ASP A 197 -4.19 -2.21 16.01
C ASP A 197 -3.10 -3.25 15.69
N GLU A 198 -2.32 -3.09 14.62
CA GLU A 198 -1.27 -4.03 14.22
C GLU A 198 0.03 -3.82 15.02
N ASP A 199 0.87 -4.85 15.05
CA ASP A 199 2.19 -4.81 15.71
C ASP A 199 3.25 -4.22 14.78
N PHE A 200 3.69 -3.00 15.08
CA PHE A 200 4.75 -2.29 14.36
C PHE A 200 6.12 -2.33 15.07
N THR A 201 6.35 -3.33 15.89
CA THR A 201 7.66 -3.54 16.52
C THR A 201 8.77 -3.68 15.48
N GLY A 202 9.82 -2.88 15.62
CA GLY A 202 10.94 -2.80 14.68
C GLY A 202 10.88 -1.62 13.70
N ALA A 203 9.76 -0.91 13.61
CA ALA A 203 9.69 0.33 12.84
C ALA A 203 10.60 1.42 13.43
N ALA A 204 11.22 2.20 12.57
CA ALA A 204 12.05 3.34 12.97
C ALA A 204 11.23 4.51 13.51
N LEU A 205 10.03 4.65 12.99
CA LEU A 205 9.04 5.65 13.35
C LEU A 205 7.65 5.10 12.99
N VAL A 206 6.66 5.36 13.84
CA VAL A 206 5.24 5.13 13.52
C VAL A 206 4.50 6.45 13.69
N VAL A 207 3.79 6.87 12.67
CA VAL A 207 2.96 8.09 12.63
C VAL A 207 1.60 7.77 12.02
N ASP A 208 0.59 8.60 12.27
CA ASP A 208 -0.73 8.49 11.62
C ASP A 208 -0.70 8.93 10.14
N THR A 209 0.21 9.81 9.78
CA THR A 209 0.45 10.32 8.42
C THR A 209 1.87 10.87 8.32
N LEU A 210 2.42 11.00 7.12
CA LEU A 210 3.67 11.76 6.92
C LEU A 210 3.49 13.26 7.21
N GLY A 211 2.26 13.72 7.19
CA GLY A 211 1.85 15.03 7.66
C GLY A 211 2.12 16.19 6.72
N HIS A 212 1.51 17.32 7.10
CA HIS A 212 1.80 18.65 6.59
C HIS A 212 1.63 19.63 7.75
N ARG A 213 2.67 20.41 8.04
CA ARG A 213 2.81 21.21 9.28
C ARG A 213 1.60 22.04 9.68
N THR A 214 0.83 22.54 8.73
CA THR A 214 -0.26 23.52 8.96
C THR A 214 -1.64 22.98 8.62
N GLU A 215 -1.76 22.00 7.71
CA GLU A 215 -3.06 21.52 7.25
C GLU A 215 -3.46 20.21 7.95
N HIS A 216 -2.56 19.23 7.95
CA HIS A 216 -2.75 17.92 8.56
C HIS A 216 -1.45 17.48 9.25
N PRO A 217 -1.17 17.98 10.48
CA PRO A 217 0.09 17.66 11.15
C PRO A 217 0.16 16.19 11.55
N ALA A 218 1.35 15.58 11.35
CA ALA A 218 1.61 14.22 11.75
C ALA A 218 1.56 14.06 13.27
N SER A 219 0.87 13.03 13.74
CA SER A 219 0.87 12.58 15.13
C SER A 219 1.80 11.38 15.29
N VAL A 220 2.71 11.44 16.26
CA VAL A 220 3.68 10.39 16.51
C VAL A 220 3.08 9.33 17.42
N VAL A 221 3.04 8.08 16.94
CA VAL A 221 2.58 6.91 17.70
C VAL A 221 3.75 6.20 18.39
N SER A 222 4.87 6.01 17.67
CA SER A 222 6.09 5.42 18.22
C SER A 222 7.33 6.08 17.60
N ASN A 223 8.33 6.42 18.44
CA ASN A 223 9.54 7.10 18.01
C ASN A 223 10.76 6.63 18.82
N PRO A 224 11.22 5.40 18.62
CA PRO A 224 12.29 4.79 19.42
C PRO A 224 13.64 5.48 19.23
N PHE A 225 13.86 6.22 18.15
CA PHE A 225 15.11 6.93 17.83
C PHE A 225 15.05 8.42 18.15
N ALA A 226 13.99 8.91 18.76
CA ALA A 226 13.82 10.32 19.16
C ALA A 226 14.01 11.32 18.00
N ALA A 227 13.52 11.00 16.80
CA ALA A 227 13.48 11.94 15.69
C ALA A 227 12.60 13.15 16.05
N ASN A 228 12.98 14.34 15.60
CA ASN A 228 12.29 15.58 15.95
C ASN A 228 11.14 15.89 14.99
N ILE A 229 10.09 15.09 15.01
CA ILE A 229 8.92 15.25 14.14
C ILE A 229 8.14 16.50 14.55
N ASN A 230 8.07 17.48 13.68
CA ASN A 230 7.38 18.75 13.91
C ASN A 230 6.19 18.93 12.96
N GLY A 231 5.18 18.04 13.12
CA GLY A 231 3.94 18.02 12.34
C GLY A 231 4.10 17.53 10.90
N GLU A 232 5.30 17.17 10.46
CA GLU A 232 5.57 16.47 9.19
C GLU A 232 6.82 15.60 9.32
N VAL A 233 6.90 14.50 8.62
CA VAL A 233 8.10 13.69 8.45
C VAL A 233 8.87 14.26 7.26
N SER A 234 9.86 15.09 7.56
CA SER A 234 10.68 15.74 6.54
C SER A 234 11.74 14.79 5.96
N PHE A 235 12.35 15.17 4.84
CA PHE A 235 13.45 14.41 4.27
C PHE A 235 14.68 14.35 5.20
N ASP A 236 14.90 15.38 6.00
CA ASP A 236 15.97 15.39 7.02
C ASP A 236 15.69 14.37 8.13
N ASP A 237 14.42 14.15 8.51
CA ASP A 237 14.04 13.11 9.46
C ASP A 237 14.29 11.71 8.87
N VAL A 238 13.98 11.50 7.58
CA VAL A 238 14.29 10.25 6.87
C VAL A 238 15.80 9.96 6.89
N LEU A 239 16.64 10.97 6.63
CA LEU A 239 18.10 10.85 6.69
C LEU A 239 18.59 10.55 8.11
N TYR A 240 18.01 11.21 9.11
CA TYR A 240 18.33 10.99 10.52
C TYR A 240 18.01 9.54 10.94
N LEU A 241 16.79 9.08 10.69
CA LEU A 241 16.33 7.73 11.07
C LEU A 241 17.20 6.64 10.44
N ARG A 242 17.52 6.77 9.15
CA ARG A 242 18.43 5.86 8.45
C ARG A 242 19.80 5.75 9.15
N THR A 243 20.37 6.88 9.57
CA THR A 243 21.70 6.90 10.20
C THR A 243 21.66 6.43 11.65
N ALA A 244 20.60 6.73 12.39
CA ALA A 244 20.43 6.34 13.78
C ALA A 244 20.35 4.82 13.97
N ILE A 245 19.65 4.11 13.09
CA ILE A 245 19.56 2.63 13.09
C ILE A 245 20.91 2.01 12.83
N ASN A 246 21.62 2.45 11.77
CA ASN A 246 22.90 1.89 11.38
C ASN A 246 23.98 2.11 12.44
N SER A 247 23.87 3.15 13.26
CA SER A 247 24.80 3.44 14.37
C SER A 247 24.54 2.57 15.59
N ASN A 248 23.32 2.08 15.80
CA ASN A 248 22.96 1.20 16.93
C ASN A 248 23.16 -0.30 16.63
N ALA A 249 23.38 -0.65 15.36
CA ALA A 249 23.63 -2.02 14.92
C ALA A 249 25.13 -2.40 14.88
N SER A 250 26.02 -1.44 15.18
CA SER A 250 27.49 -1.59 15.20
C SER A 250 28.01 -1.75 16.62
#